data_ba664260881c1ffb3e12aef2846debc2
#
_entry.id   ba664260881c1ffb3e12aef2846debc2
#
_cell.length_a   1.000
_cell.length_b   1.000
_cell.length_c   1.000
_cell.angle_alpha   90.00
_cell.angle_beta   90.00
_cell.angle_gamma   90.00
#
_symmetry.space_group_name_H-M   'P 1'
#
loop_
_entity.id
_entity.type
_entity.pdbx_description
1 polymer ?
#
loop_
_entity_poly.entity_id
_entity_poly.type
_entity_poly.pdbx_seq_one_letter_code
_entity_poly.pdbx_strand_id
1 'polypeptide(L)'
;SSAASDVYKRQVIGILGEYDALPGLSQTTSTKKTKREGINSGHACGHNLFGVASAAAAISIKEWLDDSKKEGTVRFYGCPAEEGGSGKVYMVREGLFDDVDVALHWHPSGSNAANASSSLSNKTGKFRFYGKSAHAASAPDQGRSALDGLEAMNHMVNMMREHVEEESRIHYVITKGGDAPNVVPNFTEGYFYVRHPDPEQVREMWERVVLAAQGAAMGT
;
A
#
# COMPACT_ATOMS: atom_id res chain seq x y z
N SER A 1 -6.70 31.96 -40.30
CA SER A 1 -6.44 31.84 -38.88
C SER A 1 -7.74 31.42 -38.20
N SER A 2 -7.91 30.13 -37.98
CA SER A 2 -8.98 29.63 -37.13
C SER A 2 -8.60 29.95 -35.68
N ALA A 3 -9.19 31.01 -35.13
CA ALA A 3 -9.26 31.13 -33.68
C ALA A 3 -10.04 29.91 -33.21
N ALA A 4 -9.36 28.97 -32.56
CA ALA A 4 -10.02 27.98 -31.76
C ALA A 4 -10.81 28.76 -30.71
N SER A 5 -12.14 28.71 -30.79
CA SER A 5 -12.96 29.05 -29.65
C SER A 5 -12.63 28.03 -28.58
N ASP A 6 -11.79 28.42 -27.64
CA ASP A 6 -11.66 27.70 -26.39
C ASP A 6 -13.05 27.66 -25.74
N VAL A 7 -13.76 26.57 -26.01
CA VAL A 7 -14.92 26.23 -25.24
C VAL A 7 -14.35 25.99 -23.84
N TYR A 8 -14.53 26.97 -22.95
CA TYR A 8 -14.21 26.80 -21.54
C TYR A 8 -15.04 25.62 -20.99
N LYS A 9 -14.47 24.45 -21.08
CA LYS A 9 -15.03 23.28 -20.41
C LYS A 9 -15.06 23.59 -18.93
N ARG A 10 -16.23 23.45 -18.30
CA ARG A 10 -16.34 23.59 -16.85
C ARG A 10 -15.38 22.60 -16.20
N GLN A 11 -14.34 23.09 -15.55
CA GLN A 11 -13.36 22.25 -14.87
C GLN A 11 -13.99 21.51 -13.70
N VAL A 12 -13.62 20.24 -13.56
CA VAL A 12 -13.96 19.40 -12.42
C VAL A 12 -12.70 19.18 -11.60
N ILE A 13 -12.67 19.73 -10.38
CA ILE A 13 -11.56 19.57 -9.45
C ILE A 13 -11.99 18.57 -8.39
N GLY A 14 -11.27 17.45 -8.30
CA GLY A 14 -11.42 16.45 -7.26
C GLY A 14 -10.55 16.77 -6.05
N ILE A 15 -11.12 16.78 -4.86
CA ILE A 15 -10.38 16.88 -3.59
C ILE A 15 -10.54 15.57 -2.85
N LEU A 16 -9.41 14.90 -2.57
CA LEU A 16 -9.36 13.58 -1.95
C LEU A 16 -9.10 13.71 -0.45
N GLY A 17 -9.83 12.95 0.35
CA GLY A 17 -9.64 12.88 1.79
C GLY A 17 -9.71 11.44 2.28
N GLU A 18 -8.59 10.92 2.78
CA GLU A 18 -8.52 9.62 3.44
C GLU A 18 -9.11 9.69 4.85
N TYR A 19 -9.66 8.58 5.34
CA TYR A 19 -10.31 8.56 6.66
C TYR A 19 -10.17 7.23 7.42
N ASP A 20 -9.47 6.26 6.88
CA ASP A 20 -9.20 4.98 7.56
C ASP A 20 -8.11 5.11 8.62
N ALA A 21 -8.04 4.14 9.53
CA ALA A 21 -7.14 4.10 10.66
C ALA A 21 -6.19 2.90 10.55
N LEU A 22 -4.98 3.08 11.07
CA LEU A 22 -3.97 2.01 11.16
C LEU A 22 -4.35 0.97 12.22
N PRO A 23 -4.27 -0.33 11.92
CA PRO A 23 -4.45 -1.39 12.90
C PRO A 23 -3.27 -1.47 13.88
N GLY A 24 -3.50 -2.03 15.04
CA GLY A 24 -2.48 -2.24 16.07
C GLY A 24 -2.09 -0.99 16.86
N LEU A 25 -2.69 0.15 16.55
CA LEU A 25 -2.44 1.44 17.20
C LEU A 25 -3.66 1.89 17.98
N SER A 26 -3.43 2.50 19.14
CA SER A 26 -4.49 3.19 19.86
C SER A 26 -3.90 4.19 20.84
N GLN A 27 -4.55 5.33 21.02
CA GLN A 27 -4.08 6.40 21.87
C GLN A 27 -5.25 7.14 22.49
N THR A 28 -5.15 7.46 23.78
CA THR A 28 -6.08 8.37 24.47
C THR A 28 -5.75 9.83 24.12
N THR A 29 -6.47 10.78 24.70
CA THR A 29 -6.16 12.22 24.62
C THR A 29 -4.94 12.63 25.48
N SER A 30 -4.32 11.68 26.18
CA SER A 30 -3.13 11.93 26.99
C SER A 30 -1.93 12.30 26.13
N THR A 31 -1.09 13.19 26.62
CA THR A 31 0.23 13.52 26.01
C THR A 31 1.27 12.42 26.21
N LYS A 32 0.98 11.41 27.04
CA LYS A 32 1.80 10.22 27.24
C LYS A 32 1.23 9.07 26.38
N LYS A 33 2.10 8.16 25.95
CA LYS A 33 1.69 6.94 25.26
C LYS A 33 0.76 6.11 26.16
N THR A 34 -0.52 6.15 25.87
CA THR A 34 -1.57 5.50 26.67
C THR A 34 -2.59 4.81 25.76
N LYS A 35 -2.62 3.49 25.81
CA LYS A 35 -3.55 2.68 25.02
C LYS A 35 -5.00 2.86 25.52
N ARG A 36 -5.95 2.92 24.58
CA ARG A 36 -7.39 2.83 24.89
C ARG A 36 -7.81 1.37 25.02
N GLU A 37 -8.56 1.05 26.06
CA GLU A 37 -9.13 -0.29 26.23
C GLU A 37 -10.14 -0.60 25.11
N GLY A 38 -10.15 -1.84 24.64
CA GLY A 38 -11.08 -2.29 23.59
C GLY A 38 -10.87 -1.72 22.20
N ILE A 39 -9.90 -0.79 22.01
CA ILE A 39 -9.60 -0.17 20.73
C ILE A 39 -8.21 -0.62 20.26
N ASN A 40 -8.15 -1.15 19.03
CA ASN A 40 -6.91 -1.62 18.42
C ASN A 40 -6.68 -0.99 17.04
N SER A 41 -7.05 0.29 16.89
CA SER A 41 -6.78 1.09 15.70
C SER A 41 -6.61 2.56 16.10
N GLY A 42 -5.84 3.31 15.30
CA GLY A 42 -5.60 4.73 15.59
C GLY A 42 -5.05 5.48 14.38
N HIS A 43 -5.21 6.80 14.41
CA HIS A 43 -4.83 7.71 13.34
C HIS A 43 -3.39 8.23 13.48
N ALA A 44 -2.39 7.36 13.47
CA ALA A 44 -0.99 7.79 13.50
C ALA A 44 -0.54 8.43 12.18
N CYS A 45 -1.22 8.14 11.07
CA CYS A 45 -0.99 8.78 9.77
C CYS A 45 -1.69 10.14 9.62
N GLY A 46 -2.66 10.45 10.50
CA GLY A 46 -3.36 11.74 10.49
C GLY A 46 -4.59 11.81 9.58
N HIS A 47 -5.11 10.68 9.09
CA HIS A 47 -6.30 10.64 8.22
C HIS A 47 -7.53 11.32 8.82
N ASN A 48 -7.68 11.29 10.14
CA ASN A 48 -8.73 12.02 10.84
C ASN A 48 -8.62 13.55 10.69
N LEU A 49 -7.43 14.09 10.47
CA LEU A 49 -7.19 15.52 10.30
C LEU A 49 -7.37 15.94 8.85
N PHE A 50 -6.66 15.31 7.93
CA PHE A 50 -6.71 15.76 6.54
C PHE A 50 -7.96 15.29 5.78
N GLY A 51 -8.61 14.23 6.19
CA GLY A 51 -9.92 13.90 5.67
C GLY A 51 -10.95 15.00 5.92
N VAL A 52 -11.00 15.50 7.18
CA VAL A 52 -11.87 16.62 7.56
C VAL A 52 -11.44 17.93 6.90
N ALA A 53 -10.13 18.23 6.89
CA ALA A 53 -9.62 19.45 6.27
C ALA A 53 -9.86 19.48 4.75
N SER A 54 -9.74 18.34 4.06
CA SER A 54 -10.07 18.22 2.64
C SER A 54 -11.57 18.48 2.37
N ALA A 55 -12.45 17.98 3.22
CA ALA A 55 -13.88 18.26 3.13
C ALA A 55 -14.18 19.75 3.35
N ALA A 56 -13.56 20.38 4.36
CA ALA A 56 -13.69 21.80 4.62
C ALA A 56 -13.17 22.67 3.46
N ALA A 57 -12.05 22.27 2.84
CA ALA A 57 -11.53 22.94 1.66
C ALA A 57 -12.52 22.89 0.49
N ALA A 58 -13.13 21.73 0.25
CA ALA A 58 -14.16 21.59 -0.80
C ALA A 58 -15.36 22.49 -0.55
N ILE A 59 -15.82 22.60 0.70
CA ILE A 59 -16.92 23.51 1.11
C ILE A 59 -16.54 24.97 0.85
N SER A 60 -15.34 25.38 1.28
CA SER A 60 -14.85 26.76 1.10
C SER A 60 -14.70 27.13 -0.39
N ILE A 61 -14.24 26.19 -1.22
CA ILE A 61 -14.15 26.42 -2.66
C ILE A 61 -15.55 26.56 -3.27
N LYS A 62 -16.50 25.73 -2.85
CA LYS A 62 -17.91 25.85 -3.30
C LYS A 62 -18.47 27.23 -2.97
N GLU A 63 -18.33 27.68 -1.72
CA GLU A 63 -18.79 28.99 -1.28
C GLU A 63 -18.13 30.12 -2.08
N TRP A 64 -16.80 30.03 -2.33
CA TRP A 64 -16.07 31.00 -3.14
C TRP A 64 -16.56 31.04 -4.59
N LEU A 65 -16.88 29.88 -5.22
CA LEU A 65 -17.43 29.81 -6.56
C LEU A 65 -18.79 30.51 -6.62
N ASP A 66 -19.65 30.25 -5.63
CA ASP A 66 -20.99 30.84 -5.54
C ASP A 66 -20.92 32.39 -5.38
N ASP A 67 -20.04 32.88 -4.49
CA ASP A 67 -19.86 34.31 -4.21
C ASP A 67 -19.22 35.06 -5.40
N SER A 68 -18.20 34.46 -6.01
CA SER A 68 -17.47 35.06 -7.13
C SER A 68 -18.18 34.95 -8.48
N LYS A 69 -19.32 34.26 -8.52
CA LYS A 69 -20.09 33.95 -9.75
C LYS A 69 -19.23 33.23 -10.80
N LYS A 70 -18.24 32.47 -10.38
CA LYS A 70 -17.38 31.67 -11.28
C LYS A 70 -18.01 30.28 -11.50
N GLU A 71 -17.83 29.79 -12.73
CA GLU A 71 -18.26 28.47 -13.10
C GLU A 71 -17.16 27.44 -12.82
N GLY A 72 -17.53 26.29 -12.30
CA GLY A 72 -16.65 25.17 -12.02
C GLY A 72 -17.35 24.12 -11.17
N THR A 73 -16.74 22.95 -11.06
CA THR A 73 -17.23 21.89 -10.17
C THR A 73 -16.11 21.49 -9.21
N VAL A 74 -16.39 21.54 -7.92
CA VAL A 74 -15.57 20.92 -6.91
C VAL A 74 -16.25 19.65 -6.43
N ARG A 75 -15.49 18.56 -6.35
CA ARG A 75 -16.00 17.25 -5.92
C ARG A 75 -15.12 16.72 -4.81
N PHE A 76 -15.69 16.44 -3.66
CA PHE A 76 -14.99 15.78 -2.56
C PHE A 76 -15.11 14.26 -2.69
N TYR A 77 -13.97 13.56 -2.54
CA TYR A 77 -13.88 12.11 -2.54
C TYR A 77 -13.40 11.62 -1.18
N GLY A 78 -14.29 10.99 -0.42
CA GLY A 78 -13.88 10.22 0.76
C GLY A 78 -13.20 8.94 0.33
N CYS A 79 -11.92 8.78 0.68
CA CYS A 79 -11.08 7.67 0.24
C CYS A 79 -10.89 6.65 1.38
N PRO A 80 -11.58 5.50 1.35
CA PRO A 80 -11.43 4.44 2.35
C PRO A 80 -10.21 3.56 2.10
N ALA A 81 -9.78 2.84 3.14
CA ALA A 81 -8.86 1.71 3.07
C ALA A 81 -7.55 2.01 2.31
N GLU A 82 -6.95 3.18 2.55
CA GLU A 82 -5.65 3.54 1.96
C GLU A 82 -4.55 2.66 2.53
N GLU A 83 -4.52 2.48 3.86
CA GLU A 83 -3.44 1.85 4.64
C GLU A 83 -3.20 0.36 4.33
N GLY A 84 -4.04 -0.29 3.61
CA GLY A 84 -3.83 -1.70 3.28
C GLY A 84 -4.79 -2.29 2.26
N GLY A 85 -5.82 -1.55 1.88
CA GLY A 85 -6.87 -2.01 0.97
C GLY A 85 -6.79 -1.42 -0.43
N SER A 86 -5.95 -0.41 -0.65
CA SER A 86 -5.82 0.31 -1.93
C SER A 86 -7.18 0.80 -2.46
N GLY A 87 -8.01 1.41 -1.59
CA GLY A 87 -9.39 1.77 -1.89
C GLY A 87 -9.55 2.64 -3.13
N LYS A 88 -8.60 3.56 -3.38
CA LYS A 88 -8.61 4.42 -4.59
C LYS A 88 -8.51 3.64 -5.90
N VAL A 89 -7.90 2.45 -5.91
CA VAL A 89 -7.86 1.58 -7.11
C VAL A 89 -9.26 1.16 -7.52
N TYR A 90 -10.13 0.84 -6.55
CA TYR A 90 -11.53 0.51 -6.82
C TYR A 90 -12.31 1.74 -7.28
N MET A 91 -12.05 2.91 -6.70
CA MET A 91 -12.67 4.16 -7.13
C MET A 91 -12.33 4.51 -8.58
N VAL A 92 -11.06 4.32 -8.99
CA VAL A 92 -10.64 4.50 -10.39
C VAL A 92 -11.31 3.47 -11.30
N ARG A 93 -11.36 2.21 -10.89
CA ARG A 93 -12.01 1.13 -11.66
C ARG A 93 -13.49 1.40 -11.91
N GLU A 94 -14.19 2.00 -10.96
CA GLU A 94 -15.60 2.37 -11.07
C GLU A 94 -15.82 3.69 -11.83
N GLY A 95 -14.76 4.28 -12.42
CA GLY A 95 -14.84 5.47 -13.25
C GLY A 95 -15.10 6.78 -12.50
N LEU A 96 -14.91 6.82 -11.17
CA LEU A 96 -15.24 8.00 -10.36
C LEU A 96 -14.39 9.23 -10.71
N PHE A 97 -13.28 9.05 -11.42
CA PHE A 97 -12.35 10.12 -11.80
C PHE A 97 -12.33 10.40 -13.31
N ASP A 98 -13.14 9.71 -14.13
CA ASP A 98 -13.04 9.78 -15.59
C ASP A 98 -13.32 11.19 -16.14
N ASP A 99 -14.11 12.00 -15.46
CA ASP A 99 -14.44 13.37 -15.81
C ASP A 99 -13.70 14.43 -15.00
N VAL A 100 -12.75 14.02 -14.15
CA VAL A 100 -11.98 14.92 -13.27
C VAL A 100 -10.77 15.47 -14.04
N ASP A 101 -10.69 16.80 -14.16
CA ASP A 101 -9.56 17.45 -14.82
C ASP A 101 -8.31 17.53 -13.93
N VAL A 102 -8.50 17.70 -12.61
CA VAL A 102 -7.41 17.79 -11.62
C VAL A 102 -7.84 17.11 -10.32
N ALA A 103 -7.02 16.21 -9.83
CA ALA A 103 -7.17 15.61 -8.50
C ALA A 103 -6.14 16.20 -7.53
N LEU A 104 -6.61 16.73 -6.42
CA LEU A 104 -5.79 17.30 -5.35
C LEU A 104 -5.87 16.41 -4.11
N HIS A 105 -4.71 16.09 -3.59
CA HIS A 105 -4.55 15.31 -2.37
C HIS A 105 -3.44 15.92 -1.53
N TRP A 106 -3.53 15.86 -0.23
CA TRP A 106 -2.45 16.25 0.66
C TRP A 106 -2.21 15.22 1.75
N HIS A 107 -1.01 15.19 2.27
CA HIS A 107 -0.60 14.32 3.36
C HIS A 107 0.22 15.11 4.37
N PRO A 108 0.02 14.93 5.69
CA PRO A 108 0.82 15.58 6.71
C PRO A 108 2.31 15.34 6.53
N SER A 109 3.10 16.41 6.63
CA SER A 109 4.56 16.38 6.46
C SER A 109 5.21 17.38 7.40
N GLY A 110 6.55 17.37 7.49
CA GLY A 110 7.34 18.33 8.28
C GLY A 110 7.46 19.72 7.64
N SER A 111 6.98 19.90 6.42
CA SER A 111 7.02 21.20 5.71
C SER A 111 5.81 21.38 4.82
N ASN A 112 5.42 22.64 4.58
CA ASN A 112 4.40 22.98 3.60
C ASN A 112 5.02 23.01 2.21
N ALA A 113 4.50 22.22 1.29
CA ALA A 113 4.97 22.16 -0.09
C ALA A 113 3.82 21.79 -1.04
N ALA A 114 3.89 22.25 -2.29
CA ALA A 114 3.09 21.77 -3.39
C ALA A 114 3.98 20.94 -4.30
N ASN A 115 3.90 19.62 -4.18
CA ASN A 115 4.74 18.69 -4.92
C ASN A 115 3.93 18.00 -6.02
N ALA A 116 4.46 18.04 -7.24
CA ALA A 116 3.99 17.24 -8.36
C ALA A 116 4.99 16.11 -8.68
N SER A 117 5.45 15.41 -7.65
CA SER A 117 6.39 14.30 -7.79
C SER A 117 5.67 12.99 -8.09
N SER A 118 6.38 12.08 -8.75
CA SER A 118 5.92 10.69 -8.91
C SER A 118 5.92 9.94 -7.57
N SER A 119 5.13 8.88 -7.50
CA SER A 119 5.12 7.93 -6.39
C SER A 119 5.54 6.54 -6.86
N LEU A 120 5.87 5.66 -5.91
CA LEU A 120 6.21 4.28 -6.23
C LEU A 120 4.95 3.46 -6.49
N SER A 121 4.88 2.84 -7.66
CA SER A 121 3.97 1.73 -7.90
C SER A 121 4.32 0.56 -6.95
N ASN A 122 3.34 -0.20 -6.52
CA ASN A 122 3.52 -1.25 -5.52
C ASN A 122 2.73 -2.51 -5.87
N LYS A 123 3.38 -3.66 -5.75
CA LYS A 123 2.74 -4.98 -5.82
C LYS A 123 3.08 -5.79 -4.59
N THR A 124 2.06 -6.40 -3.99
CA THR A 124 2.20 -7.12 -2.73
C THR A 124 1.63 -8.52 -2.82
N GLY A 125 2.14 -9.43 -2.01
CA GLY A 125 1.57 -10.78 -1.92
C GLY A 125 2.18 -11.58 -0.79
N LYS A 126 1.43 -12.59 -0.39
CA LYS A 126 1.87 -13.58 0.61
C LYS A 126 2.24 -14.87 -0.10
N PHE A 127 3.45 -15.32 0.18
CA PHE A 127 3.96 -16.60 -0.28
C PHE A 127 3.87 -17.61 0.86
N ARG A 128 3.22 -18.73 0.59
CA ARG A 128 2.97 -19.79 1.56
C ARG A 128 3.63 -21.07 1.11
N PHE A 129 4.42 -21.65 2.01
CA PHE A 129 5.04 -22.94 1.79
C PHE A 129 4.39 -23.97 2.70
N TYR A 130 4.17 -25.15 2.14
CA TYR A 130 3.57 -26.29 2.81
C TYR A 130 4.56 -27.44 2.80
N GLY A 131 4.88 -27.95 3.97
CA GLY A 131 5.82 -29.04 4.19
C GLY A 131 5.18 -30.22 4.89
N LYS A 132 6.03 -31.05 5.47
CA LYS A 132 5.62 -32.21 6.26
C LYS A 132 6.32 -32.19 7.60
N SER A 133 5.55 -32.19 8.67
CA SER A 133 6.10 -32.24 10.04
C SER A 133 6.76 -33.56 10.36
N ALA A 134 7.81 -33.50 11.12
CA ALA A 134 8.47 -34.65 11.76
C ALA A 134 9.19 -34.19 13.03
N HIS A 135 9.61 -35.13 13.88
CA HIS A 135 10.46 -34.80 15.01
C HIS A 135 11.88 -34.50 14.51
N ALA A 136 12.34 -33.26 14.70
CA ALA A 136 13.56 -32.76 14.06
C ALA A 136 14.84 -33.50 14.51
N ALA A 137 14.85 -34.10 15.70
CA ALA A 137 16.02 -34.84 16.21
C ALA A 137 15.94 -36.37 15.98
N SER A 138 14.74 -36.97 16.08
CA SER A 138 14.60 -38.44 16.01
C SER A 138 14.20 -39.00 14.68
N ALA A 139 13.56 -38.17 13.80
CA ALA A 139 13.08 -38.62 12.50
C ALA A 139 13.06 -37.46 11.47
N PRO A 140 14.17 -36.68 11.30
CA PRO A 140 14.20 -35.54 10.40
C PRO A 140 13.96 -35.96 8.93
N ASP A 141 14.41 -37.14 8.55
CA ASP A 141 14.23 -37.76 7.23
C ASP A 141 12.76 -38.02 6.84
N GLN A 142 11.87 -38.06 7.82
CA GLN A 142 10.42 -38.21 7.60
C GLN A 142 9.73 -36.87 7.34
N GLY A 143 10.42 -35.77 7.59
CA GLY A 143 9.92 -34.41 7.41
C GLY A 143 10.28 -33.77 6.08
N ARG A 144 9.65 -32.63 5.79
CA ARG A 144 10.04 -31.67 4.75
C ARG A 144 9.73 -30.26 5.24
N SER A 145 10.75 -29.45 5.42
CA SER A 145 10.61 -28.16 6.07
C SER A 145 10.03 -27.10 5.13
N ALA A 146 8.85 -26.59 5.45
CA ALA A 146 8.30 -25.42 4.78
C ALA A 146 9.15 -24.15 5.02
N LEU A 147 9.91 -24.11 6.15
CA LEU A 147 10.79 -23.00 6.46
C LEU A 147 11.98 -22.95 5.51
N ASP A 148 12.57 -24.09 5.19
CA ASP A 148 13.68 -24.15 4.22
C ASP A 148 13.26 -23.60 2.85
N GLY A 149 12.02 -23.89 2.42
CA GLY A 149 11.46 -23.31 1.20
C GLY A 149 11.36 -21.78 1.26
N LEU A 150 10.88 -21.24 2.36
CA LEU A 150 10.77 -19.79 2.54
C LEU A 150 12.17 -19.13 2.66
N GLU A 151 13.10 -19.74 3.38
CA GLU A 151 14.48 -19.24 3.52
C GLU A 151 15.22 -19.28 2.17
N ALA A 152 15.08 -20.34 1.40
CA ALA A 152 15.65 -20.44 0.05
C ALA A 152 15.08 -19.36 -0.87
N MET A 153 13.77 -19.13 -0.85
CA MET A 153 13.13 -18.02 -1.59
C MET A 153 13.71 -16.67 -1.16
N ASN A 154 13.82 -16.41 0.15
CA ASN A 154 14.36 -15.16 0.68
C ASN A 154 15.80 -14.94 0.22
N HIS A 155 16.60 -16.00 0.21
CA HIS A 155 17.99 -15.95 -0.27
C HIS A 155 18.06 -15.61 -1.76
N MET A 156 17.27 -16.27 -2.61
CA MET A 156 17.18 -15.98 -4.04
C MET A 156 16.72 -14.52 -4.30
N VAL A 157 15.73 -14.04 -3.59
CA VAL A 157 15.25 -12.65 -3.69
C VAL A 157 16.33 -11.66 -3.26
N ASN A 158 17.11 -11.97 -2.21
CA ASN A 158 18.20 -11.10 -1.76
C ASN A 158 19.34 -11.03 -2.79
N MET A 159 19.67 -12.13 -3.46
CA MET A 159 20.64 -12.12 -4.56
C MET A 159 20.14 -11.31 -5.77
N MET A 160 18.84 -11.29 -6.01
CA MET A 160 18.24 -10.53 -7.11
C MET A 160 18.39 -9.01 -6.94
N ARG A 161 18.52 -8.50 -5.71
CA ARG A 161 18.57 -7.05 -5.40
C ARG A 161 19.74 -6.33 -6.09
N GLU A 162 20.84 -7.02 -6.35
CA GLU A 162 21.99 -6.48 -7.07
C GLU A 162 21.69 -6.25 -8.57
N HIS A 163 20.64 -6.87 -9.11
CA HIS A 163 20.36 -6.98 -10.53
C HIS A 163 18.97 -6.43 -10.88
N VAL A 164 18.58 -5.35 -10.23
CA VAL A 164 17.36 -4.55 -10.49
C VAL A 164 17.74 -3.07 -10.53
N GLU A 165 16.91 -2.23 -11.13
CA GLU A 165 17.15 -0.79 -11.20
C GLU A 165 17.25 -0.14 -9.81
N GLU A 166 18.01 0.95 -9.70
CA GLU A 166 18.36 1.58 -8.42
C GLU A 166 17.12 2.06 -7.64
N GLU A 167 16.09 2.52 -8.34
CA GLU A 167 14.83 2.96 -7.76
C GLU A 167 13.96 1.83 -7.21
N SER A 168 14.33 0.57 -7.50
CA SER A 168 13.60 -0.61 -7.05
C SER A 168 13.65 -0.81 -5.55
N ARG A 169 12.55 -1.28 -4.97
CA ARG A 169 12.49 -1.69 -3.56
C ARG A 169 11.80 -3.03 -3.45
N ILE A 170 12.44 -3.97 -2.75
CA ILE A 170 11.87 -5.26 -2.42
C ILE A 170 12.00 -5.46 -0.92
N HIS A 171 10.89 -5.58 -0.23
CA HIS A 171 10.85 -5.81 1.22
C HIS A 171 10.02 -7.04 1.53
N TYR A 172 10.34 -7.71 2.63
CA TYR A 172 9.51 -8.78 3.14
C TYR A 172 9.61 -8.92 4.66
N VAL A 173 8.63 -9.58 5.21
CA VAL A 173 8.63 -10.09 6.58
C VAL A 173 8.19 -11.55 6.59
N ILE A 174 8.70 -12.35 7.51
CA ILE A 174 8.18 -13.69 7.79
C ILE A 174 7.04 -13.53 8.79
N THR A 175 5.81 -13.78 8.36
CA THR A 175 4.62 -13.67 9.20
C THR A 175 4.35 -14.96 9.98
N LYS A 176 4.83 -16.10 9.46
CA LYS A 176 4.80 -17.41 10.13
C LYS A 176 6.06 -18.20 9.74
N GLY A 177 6.85 -18.65 10.72
CA GLY A 177 8.12 -19.35 10.51
C GLY A 177 8.20 -20.75 11.15
N GLY A 178 7.10 -21.27 11.67
CA GLY A 178 7.04 -22.50 12.45
C GLY A 178 6.66 -22.23 13.92
N ASP A 179 6.61 -23.27 14.75
CA ASP A 179 6.13 -23.19 16.13
C ASP A 179 7.23 -23.51 17.17
N ALA A 180 8.04 -24.54 16.93
CA ALA A 180 9.09 -24.97 17.85
C ALA A 180 10.29 -25.59 17.11
N PRO A 181 11.53 -25.39 17.59
CA PRO A 181 12.74 -25.86 16.88
C PRO A 181 12.85 -27.38 16.74
N ASN A 182 12.21 -28.14 17.61
CA ASN A 182 12.21 -29.60 17.57
C ASN A 182 11.11 -30.21 16.70
N VAL A 183 10.35 -29.38 16.00
CA VAL A 183 9.31 -29.79 15.07
C VAL A 183 9.61 -29.22 13.68
N VAL A 184 9.78 -30.08 12.67
CA VAL A 184 9.97 -29.65 11.29
C VAL A 184 8.72 -28.88 10.84
N PRO A 185 8.85 -27.58 10.41
CA PRO A 185 7.69 -26.76 10.07
C PRO A 185 6.93 -27.27 8.85
N ASN A 186 5.62 -27.47 8.98
CA ASN A 186 4.74 -27.86 7.88
C ASN A 186 4.05 -26.70 7.17
N PHE A 187 4.20 -25.48 7.71
CA PHE A 187 3.62 -24.27 7.12
C PHE A 187 4.47 -23.06 7.47
N THR A 188 4.74 -22.24 6.44
CA THR A 188 5.34 -20.91 6.63
C THR A 188 4.70 -19.88 5.69
N GLU A 189 4.75 -18.61 6.07
CA GLU A 189 4.23 -17.50 5.28
C GLU A 189 5.21 -16.33 5.30
N GLY A 190 5.58 -15.84 4.11
CA GLY A 190 6.29 -14.59 3.90
C GLY A 190 5.41 -13.55 3.22
N TYR A 191 5.45 -12.30 3.65
CA TYR A 191 4.71 -11.20 3.06
C TYR A 191 5.67 -10.24 2.37
N PHE A 192 5.51 -10.04 1.06
CA PHE A 192 6.43 -9.34 0.18
C PHE A 192 5.81 -8.09 -0.43
N TYR A 193 6.61 -7.05 -0.57
CA TYR A 193 6.32 -5.81 -1.30
C TYR A 193 7.41 -5.60 -2.36
N VAL A 194 6.98 -5.28 -3.58
CA VAL A 194 7.85 -4.87 -4.68
C VAL A 194 7.41 -3.50 -5.17
N ARG A 195 8.34 -2.55 -5.25
CA ARG A 195 8.04 -1.16 -5.61
C ARG A 195 9.04 -0.61 -6.63
N HIS A 196 8.53 0.23 -7.53
CA HIS A 196 9.30 1.03 -8.48
C HIS A 196 8.44 2.18 -9.01
N PRO A 197 9.00 3.34 -9.46
CA PRO A 197 8.21 4.39 -10.11
C PRO A 197 7.48 3.88 -11.35
N ASP A 198 8.14 3.05 -12.17
CA ASP A 198 7.54 2.41 -13.35
C ASP A 198 6.80 1.12 -12.93
N PRO A 199 5.47 1.03 -13.20
CA PRO A 199 4.69 -0.17 -12.91
C PRO A 199 5.08 -1.41 -13.74
N GLU A 200 5.72 -1.23 -14.92
CA GLU A 200 6.22 -2.35 -15.71
C GLU A 200 7.39 -3.03 -15.00
N GLN A 201 8.33 -2.26 -14.46
CA GLN A 201 9.43 -2.78 -13.65
C GLN A 201 8.92 -3.53 -12.40
N VAL A 202 7.81 -3.07 -11.79
CA VAL A 202 7.17 -3.80 -10.68
C VAL A 202 6.65 -5.16 -11.16
N ARG A 203 6.07 -5.25 -12.37
CA ARG A 203 5.58 -6.52 -12.92
C ARG A 203 6.72 -7.51 -13.18
N GLU A 204 7.77 -7.07 -13.86
CA GLU A 204 8.94 -7.89 -14.18
C GLU A 204 9.63 -8.42 -12.92
N MET A 205 9.88 -7.56 -11.95
CA MET A 205 10.46 -7.97 -10.66
C MET A 205 9.56 -8.95 -9.92
N TRP A 206 8.24 -8.72 -9.94
CA TRP A 206 7.28 -9.61 -9.28
C TRP A 206 7.28 -11.01 -9.90
N GLU A 207 7.38 -11.13 -11.21
CA GLU A 207 7.49 -12.42 -11.89
C GLU A 207 8.75 -13.16 -11.45
N ARG A 208 9.89 -12.46 -11.31
CA ARG A 208 11.13 -13.04 -10.78
C ARG A 208 10.98 -13.50 -9.33
N VAL A 209 10.26 -12.74 -8.48
CA VAL A 209 9.96 -13.14 -7.10
C VAL A 209 9.08 -14.41 -7.07
N VAL A 210 8.10 -14.53 -7.97
CA VAL A 210 7.28 -15.74 -8.12
C VAL A 210 8.13 -16.93 -8.57
N LEU A 211 9.03 -16.74 -9.53
CA LEU A 211 9.96 -17.80 -9.98
C LEU A 211 10.91 -18.24 -8.86
N ALA A 212 11.38 -17.30 -8.02
CA ALA A 212 12.18 -17.65 -6.85
C ALA A 212 11.40 -18.53 -5.86
N ALA A 213 10.12 -18.23 -5.63
CA ALA A 213 9.25 -19.05 -4.77
C ALA A 213 9.05 -20.46 -5.35
N GLN A 214 8.79 -20.55 -6.67
CA GLN A 214 8.65 -21.84 -7.36
C GLN A 214 9.94 -22.66 -7.31
N GLY A 215 11.10 -22.04 -7.63
CA GLY A 215 12.40 -22.68 -7.56
C GLY A 215 12.74 -23.17 -6.16
N ALA A 216 12.45 -22.38 -5.13
CA ALA A 216 12.61 -22.77 -3.75
C ALA A 216 11.76 -24.00 -3.37
N ALA A 217 10.48 -23.98 -3.73
CA ALA A 217 9.58 -25.11 -3.46
C ALA A 217 9.96 -26.40 -4.22
N MET A 218 10.60 -26.27 -5.38
CA MET A 218 11.09 -27.42 -6.15
C MET A 218 12.39 -28.00 -5.56
N GLY A 219 13.23 -27.15 -4.97
CA GLY A 219 14.57 -27.51 -4.49
C GLY A 219 14.63 -27.93 -3.02
N THR A 220 13.57 -27.67 -2.25
CA THR A 220 13.50 -27.98 -0.82
C THR A 220 12.33 -28.92 -0.51
#